data_19b7c3ff3ae0258d3f6bd4aaf03fe63b
#
_entry.id   19b7c3ff3ae0258d3f6bd4aaf03fe63b
#
_cell.length_a   1.000
_cell.length_b   1.000
_cell.length_c   1.000
_cell.angle_alpha   90.00
_cell.angle_beta   90.00
_cell.angle_gamma   90.00
#
_symmetry.space_group_name_H-M   'P 1'
#
loop_
_entity.id
_entity.type
_entity.pdbx_description
1 polymer ?
#
loop_
_entity_poly.entity_id
_entity_poly.type
_entity_poly.pdbx_seq_one_letter_code
_entity_poly.pdbx_strand_id
1 'polypeptide(L)'
;MIAKEQFIELMKKRTKKFAVDVILFCDSLKNCKASSVISYQLIKSVSSTAANYRAACRARSKKEFFSKICIVVEEADETEFWLEIINDTKLTQELTELDRLLKESLEIIKIMSKAKSSSYN
;
A
#
# COMPACT_ATOMS: atom_id res chain seq x y z
N MET A 1 -14.51 -11.31 -17.43
CA MET A 1 -14.06 -9.92 -17.26
C MET A 1 -15.05 -9.14 -16.39
N ILE A 2 -14.57 -8.44 -15.37
CA ILE A 2 -15.46 -7.70 -14.47
C ILE A 2 -15.62 -6.25 -14.97
N ALA A 3 -16.75 -5.65 -14.62
CA ALA A 3 -17.02 -4.26 -14.95
C ALA A 3 -16.06 -3.33 -14.19
N LYS A 4 -15.85 -2.13 -14.74
CA LYS A 4 -14.96 -1.14 -14.17
C LYS A 4 -15.33 -0.79 -12.72
N GLU A 5 -16.63 -0.59 -12.45
CA GLU A 5 -17.09 -0.28 -11.10
C GLU A 5 -16.79 -1.41 -10.11
N GLN A 6 -16.95 -2.66 -10.56
CA GLN A 6 -16.64 -3.84 -9.73
C GLN A 6 -15.15 -3.90 -9.42
N PHE A 7 -14.31 -3.59 -10.41
CA PHE A 7 -12.85 -3.57 -10.22
C PHE A 7 -12.46 -2.50 -9.20
N ILE A 8 -13.04 -1.30 -9.31
CA ILE A 8 -12.76 -0.20 -8.38
C ILE A 8 -13.14 -0.59 -6.95
N GLU A 9 -14.34 -1.17 -6.77
CA GLU A 9 -14.78 -1.62 -5.45
C GLU A 9 -13.86 -2.72 -4.90
N LEU A 10 -13.42 -3.64 -5.75
CA LEU A 10 -12.48 -4.68 -5.38
C LEU A 10 -11.16 -4.08 -4.90
N MET A 11 -10.63 -3.10 -5.63
CA MET A 11 -9.35 -2.47 -5.27
C MET A 11 -9.45 -1.61 -4.01
N LYS A 12 -10.58 -0.95 -3.78
CA LYS A 12 -10.79 -0.23 -2.52
C LYS A 12 -10.72 -1.18 -1.33
N LYS A 13 -11.36 -2.34 -1.44
CA LYS A 13 -11.34 -3.37 -0.40
C LYS A 13 -9.95 -3.97 -0.24
N ARG A 14 -9.29 -4.25 -1.36
CA ARG A 14 -7.97 -4.89 -1.36
C ARG A 14 -6.90 -4.00 -0.72
N THR A 15 -6.89 -2.71 -1.06
CA THR A 15 -5.92 -1.78 -0.49
C THR A 15 -6.19 -1.55 1.00
N LYS A 16 -7.45 -1.48 1.40
CA LYS A 16 -7.82 -1.35 2.81
C LYS A 16 -7.43 -2.59 3.60
N LYS A 17 -7.71 -3.78 3.05
CA LYS A 17 -7.31 -5.04 3.69
C LYS A 17 -5.80 -5.13 3.84
N PHE A 18 -5.05 -4.73 2.81
CA PHE A 18 -3.60 -4.70 2.88
C PHE A 18 -3.12 -3.79 4.01
N ALA A 19 -3.72 -2.61 4.15
CA ALA A 19 -3.38 -1.69 5.24
C ALA A 19 -3.64 -2.34 6.61
N VAL A 20 -4.79 -2.98 6.78
CA VAL A 20 -5.12 -3.68 8.03
C VAL A 20 -4.10 -4.78 8.31
N ASP A 21 -3.79 -5.59 7.30
CA ASP A 21 -2.85 -6.70 7.46
C ASP A 21 -1.45 -6.21 7.85
N VAL A 22 -0.99 -5.12 7.24
CA VAL A 22 0.31 -4.52 7.56
C VAL A 22 0.32 -3.96 8.98
N ILE A 23 -0.75 -3.27 9.37
CA ILE A 23 -0.87 -2.71 10.72
C ILE A 23 -0.79 -3.82 11.77
N LEU A 24 -1.52 -4.92 11.56
CA LEU A 24 -1.49 -6.07 12.46
C LEU A 24 -0.12 -6.74 12.47
N PHE A 25 0.52 -6.81 11.31
CA PHE A 25 1.86 -7.39 11.18
C PHE A 25 2.88 -6.64 12.04
N CYS A 26 2.72 -5.33 12.21
CA CYS A 26 3.66 -4.53 12.99
C CYS A 26 3.80 -5.02 14.43
N ASP A 27 2.79 -5.71 14.97
CA ASP A 27 2.86 -6.30 16.31
C ASP A 27 3.87 -7.45 16.40
N SER A 28 4.28 -8.01 15.26
CA SER A 28 5.26 -9.10 15.22
C SER A 28 6.69 -8.61 15.30
N LEU A 29 6.92 -7.30 15.19
CA LEU A 29 8.27 -6.75 15.15
C LEU A 29 8.92 -6.82 16.52
N LYS A 30 10.24 -7.05 16.51
CA LYS A 30 11.05 -7.05 17.72
C LYS A 30 10.81 -5.75 18.51
N ASN A 31 10.67 -5.85 19.82
CA ASN A 31 10.44 -4.69 20.67
C ASN A 31 11.75 -3.91 20.85
N CYS A 32 11.97 -2.90 20.01
CA CYS A 32 13.16 -2.05 20.03
C CYS A 32 12.86 -0.72 19.37
N LYS A 33 13.79 0.22 19.52
CA LYS A 33 13.62 1.56 18.97
C LYS A 33 13.43 1.57 17.45
N ALA A 34 14.23 0.78 16.74
CA ALA A 34 14.14 0.71 15.27
C ALA A 34 12.74 0.27 14.83
N SER A 35 12.19 -0.75 15.48
CA SER A 35 10.84 -1.23 15.16
C SER A 35 9.79 -0.16 15.38
N SER A 36 9.94 0.64 16.42
CA SER A 36 8.99 1.73 16.71
C SER A 36 8.99 2.77 15.58
N VAL A 37 10.17 3.19 15.12
CA VAL A 37 10.28 4.16 14.04
C VAL A 37 9.77 3.59 12.73
N ILE A 38 10.17 2.37 12.40
CA ILE A 38 9.79 1.71 11.14
C ILE A 38 8.28 1.45 11.11
N SER A 39 7.70 0.97 12.21
CA SER A 39 6.25 0.75 12.30
C SER A 39 5.47 2.04 12.02
N TYR A 40 5.91 3.15 12.59
CA TYR A 40 5.26 4.44 12.37
C TYR A 40 5.24 4.79 10.88
N GLN A 41 6.39 4.70 10.22
CA GLN A 41 6.50 5.04 8.81
C GLN A 41 5.68 4.07 7.93
N LEU A 42 5.75 2.78 8.23
CA LEU A 42 5.04 1.76 7.48
C LEU A 42 3.52 1.93 7.61
N ILE A 43 3.03 2.12 8.81
CA ILE A 43 1.60 2.32 9.06
C ILE A 43 1.12 3.57 8.34
N LYS A 44 1.91 4.64 8.39
CA LYS A 44 1.59 5.90 7.73
C LYS A 44 1.49 5.71 6.21
N SER A 45 2.48 5.07 5.60
CA SER A 45 2.50 4.91 4.14
C SER A 45 1.42 3.95 3.64
N VAL A 46 1.18 2.83 4.32
CA VAL A 46 0.16 1.88 3.88
C VAL A 46 -1.25 2.44 4.06
N SER A 47 -1.49 3.19 5.14
CA SER A 47 -2.78 3.85 5.37
C SER A 47 -3.01 4.93 4.33
N SER A 48 -1.97 5.70 4.00
CA SER A 48 -2.05 6.74 2.98
C SER A 48 -2.32 6.14 1.60
N THR A 49 -1.74 4.99 1.28
CA THR A 49 -2.01 4.28 0.03
C THR A 49 -3.50 4.01 -0.12
N ALA A 50 -4.09 3.37 0.88
CA ALA A 50 -5.51 3.00 0.85
C ALA A 50 -6.42 4.22 0.84
N ALA A 51 -6.13 5.21 1.71
CA ALA A 51 -6.95 6.41 1.85
C ALA A 51 -6.92 7.26 0.58
N ASN A 52 -5.74 7.42 -0.04
CA ASN A 52 -5.63 8.20 -1.27
C ASN A 52 -6.24 7.49 -2.47
N TYR A 53 -6.19 6.15 -2.52
CA TYR A 53 -6.90 5.43 -3.58
C TYR A 53 -8.40 5.65 -3.46
N ARG A 54 -8.93 5.56 -2.24
CA ARG A 54 -10.35 5.83 -1.99
C ARG A 54 -10.72 7.26 -2.41
N ALA A 55 -9.85 8.22 -2.10
CA ALA A 55 -10.05 9.62 -2.51
C ALA A 55 -9.99 9.77 -4.04
N ALA A 56 -9.06 9.07 -4.70
CA ALA A 56 -8.95 9.07 -6.16
C ALA A 56 -10.25 8.58 -6.80
N CYS A 57 -10.86 7.54 -6.24
CA CYS A 57 -12.11 6.99 -6.75
C CYS A 57 -13.29 7.96 -6.63
N ARG A 58 -13.16 8.99 -5.80
CA ARG A 58 -14.17 10.05 -5.62
C ARG A 58 -13.78 11.34 -6.31
N ALA A 59 -12.74 11.31 -7.15
CA ALA A 59 -12.25 12.50 -7.84
C ALA A 59 -13.32 13.08 -8.76
N ARG A 60 -13.37 14.41 -8.82
CA ARG A 60 -14.35 15.16 -9.60
C ARG A 60 -13.89 15.46 -11.01
N SER A 61 -12.64 15.11 -11.35
CA SER A 61 -12.07 15.34 -12.66
C SER A 61 -10.94 14.35 -12.93
N LYS A 62 -10.57 14.19 -14.20
CA LYS A 62 -9.42 13.36 -14.59
C LYS A 62 -8.12 13.89 -13.97
N LYS A 63 -7.98 15.22 -13.92
CA LYS A 63 -6.81 15.87 -13.34
C LYS A 63 -6.68 15.57 -11.85
N GLU A 64 -7.79 15.64 -11.13
CA GLU A 64 -7.82 15.33 -9.70
C GLU A 64 -7.50 13.85 -9.48
N PHE A 65 -8.08 12.96 -10.29
CA PHE A 65 -7.80 11.53 -10.22
C PHE A 65 -6.30 11.27 -10.41
N PHE A 66 -5.72 11.84 -11.46
CA PHE A 66 -4.28 11.67 -11.74
C PHE A 66 -3.43 12.15 -10.57
N SER A 67 -3.76 13.32 -10.04
CA SER A 67 -3.05 13.90 -8.90
C SER A 67 -3.07 12.95 -7.69
N LYS A 68 -4.23 12.39 -7.38
CA LYS A 68 -4.38 11.46 -6.26
C LYS A 68 -3.67 10.13 -6.51
N ILE A 69 -3.77 9.59 -7.74
CA ILE A 69 -3.14 8.30 -8.06
C ILE A 69 -1.61 8.41 -8.02
N CYS A 70 -1.04 9.57 -8.32
CA CYS A 70 0.40 9.80 -8.15
C CYS A 70 0.82 9.62 -6.69
N ILE A 71 0.01 10.14 -5.77
CA ILE A 71 0.27 9.97 -4.32
C ILE A 71 0.16 8.50 -3.94
N VAL A 72 -0.85 7.80 -4.46
CA VAL A 72 -1.04 6.36 -4.19
C VAL A 72 0.21 5.57 -4.58
N VAL A 73 0.76 5.83 -5.78
CA VAL A 73 1.95 5.12 -6.26
C VAL A 73 3.15 5.43 -5.38
N GLU A 74 3.35 6.69 -4.99
CA GLU A 74 4.46 7.08 -4.12
C GLU A 74 4.36 6.38 -2.75
N GLU A 75 3.17 6.39 -2.16
CA GLU A 75 2.96 5.81 -0.83
C GLU A 75 3.03 4.28 -0.86
N ALA A 76 2.57 3.67 -1.95
CA ALA A 76 2.69 2.22 -2.13
C ALA A 76 4.16 1.81 -2.24
N ASP A 77 4.96 2.60 -2.97
CA ASP A 77 6.39 2.36 -3.09
C ASP A 77 7.10 2.51 -1.75
N GLU A 78 6.73 3.52 -0.97
CA GLU A 78 7.30 3.71 0.37
C GLU A 78 6.93 2.54 1.29
N THR A 79 5.70 2.02 1.17
CA THR A 79 5.27 0.85 1.95
C THR A 79 6.17 -0.35 1.67
N GLU A 80 6.47 -0.60 0.40
CA GLU A 80 7.38 -1.68 0.03
C GLU A 80 8.77 -1.46 0.59
N PHE A 81 9.26 -0.22 0.52
CA PHE A 81 10.56 0.14 1.07
C PHE A 81 10.67 -0.27 2.54
N TRP A 82 9.67 0.08 3.34
CA TRP A 82 9.70 -0.25 4.77
C TRP A 82 9.59 -1.76 5.04
N LEU A 83 8.80 -2.48 4.22
CA LEU A 83 8.74 -3.94 4.34
C LEU A 83 10.09 -4.57 3.99
N GLU A 84 10.79 -4.04 2.99
CA GLU A 84 12.14 -4.49 2.63
C GLU A 84 13.12 -4.23 3.76
N ILE A 85 13.04 -3.06 4.40
CA ILE A 85 13.88 -2.72 5.55
C ILE A 85 13.67 -3.72 6.69
N ILE A 86 12.42 -4.09 6.96
CA ILE A 86 12.10 -5.08 7.99
C ILE A 86 12.76 -6.43 7.65
N ASN A 87 12.68 -6.83 6.38
CA ASN A 87 13.31 -8.06 5.93
C ASN A 87 14.83 -8.03 6.09
N ASP A 88 15.45 -6.94 5.66
CA ASP A 88 16.90 -6.80 5.67
C ASP A 88 17.46 -6.70 7.10
N THR A 89 16.70 -6.12 8.01
CA THR A 89 17.12 -5.96 9.41
C THR A 89 16.67 -7.12 10.30
N LYS A 90 15.90 -8.05 9.75
CA LYS A 90 15.44 -9.25 10.47
C LYS A 90 14.66 -8.90 11.75
N LEU A 91 13.81 -7.89 11.66
CA LEU A 91 13.03 -7.40 12.81
C LEU A 91 11.79 -8.23 13.11
N THR A 92 11.49 -9.24 12.32
CA THR A 92 10.34 -10.13 12.56
C THR A 92 10.76 -11.57 12.38
N GLN A 93 10.08 -12.47 13.10
CA GLN A 93 10.21 -13.91 12.90
C GLN A 93 9.05 -14.45 12.06
N GLU A 94 8.06 -13.60 11.76
CA GLU A 94 6.89 -13.98 10.95
C GLU A 94 7.23 -13.86 9.46
N LEU A 95 8.14 -14.72 9.00
CA LEU A 95 8.71 -14.64 7.65
C LEU A 95 7.70 -14.98 6.56
N THR A 96 6.79 -15.91 6.82
CA THR A 96 5.74 -16.28 5.86
C THR A 96 4.81 -15.11 5.60
N GLU A 97 4.41 -14.42 6.67
CA GLU A 97 3.54 -13.25 6.55
C GLU A 97 4.26 -12.09 5.87
N LEU A 98 5.53 -11.87 6.23
CA LEU A 98 6.33 -10.82 5.58
C LEU A 98 6.43 -11.06 4.08
N ASP A 99 6.69 -12.31 3.66
CA ASP A 99 6.78 -12.67 2.26
C ASP A 99 5.45 -12.41 1.55
N ARG A 100 4.33 -12.77 2.17
CA ARG A 100 3.00 -12.54 1.63
C ARG A 100 2.74 -11.04 1.43
N LEU A 101 3.09 -10.23 2.43
CA LEU A 101 2.90 -8.79 2.37
C LEU A 101 3.78 -8.13 1.31
N LEU A 102 5.01 -8.60 1.15
CA LEU A 102 5.91 -8.10 0.10
C LEU A 102 5.34 -8.40 -1.28
N LYS A 103 4.81 -9.60 -1.49
CA LYS A 103 4.20 -9.97 -2.76
C LYS A 103 2.95 -9.14 -3.06
N GLU A 104 2.11 -8.94 -2.06
CA GLU A 104 0.90 -8.12 -2.21
C GLU A 104 1.26 -6.67 -2.49
N SER A 105 2.30 -6.16 -1.82
CA SER A 105 2.80 -4.80 -2.06
C SER A 105 3.20 -4.60 -3.52
N LEU A 106 3.96 -5.55 -4.08
CA LEU A 106 4.38 -5.50 -5.48
C LEU A 106 3.19 -5.51 -6.43
N GLU A 107 2.17 -6.33 -6.15
CA GLU A 107 0.97 -6.38 -6.96
C GLU A 107 0.20 -5.06 -6.93
N ILE A 108 0.06 -4.47 -5.77
CA ILE A 108 -0.63 -3.19 -5.61
C ILE A 108 0.11 -2.09 -6.36
N ILE A 109 1.45 -2.04 -6.25
CA ILE A 109 2.26 -1.05 -6.98
C ILE A 109 2.04 -1.20 -8.47
N LYS A 110 2.06 -2.43 -8.97
CA LYS A 110 1.87 -2.71 -10.39
C LYS A 110 0.51 -2.23 -10.89
N ILE A 111 -0.54 -2.53 -10.14
CA ILE A 111 -1.91 -2.12 -10.48
C ILE A 111 -2.03 -0.59 -10.47
N MET A 112 -1.52 0.05 -9.42
CA MET A 112 -1.62 1.51 -9.27
C MET A 112 -0.76 2.26 -10.28
N SER A 113 0.41 1.72 -10.62
CA SER A 113 1.27 2.30 -11.65
C SER A 113 0.59 2.25 -13.01
N LYS A 114 -0.13 1.17 -13.30
CA LYS A 114 -0.91 1.06 -14.54
C LYS A 114 -2.07 2.06 -14.55
N ALA A 115 -2.76 2.22 -13.43
CA ALA A 115 -3.84 3.20 -13.31
C ALA A 115 -3.32 4.62 -13.54
N LYS A 116 -2.16 4.94 -12.97
CA LYS A 116 -1.49 6.22 -13.17
C LYS A 116 -1.15 6.44 -14.64
N SER A 117 -0.52 5.45 -15.27
CA SER A 117 -0.11 5.52 -16.66
C SER A 117 -1.32 5.73 -17.59
N SER A 118 -2.41 5.01 -17.34
CA SER A 118 -3.65 5.11 -18.14
C SER A 118 -4.37 6.44 -17.97
N SER A 119 -4.13 7.14 -16.87
CA SER A 119 -4.81 8.40 -16.55
C SER A 119 -4.00 9.64 -16.90
N TYR A 120 -2.82 9.44 -17.48
CA TYR A 120 -1.88 10.54 -17.77
C TYR A 120 -2.46 11.57 -18.73
N ASN A 121 -3.25 11.14 -19.69
CA ASN A 121 -3.85 12.05 -20.66
C ASN A 121 -5.05 12.76 -20.03
#